data_4b84089a097fd1a6c838796d3d32fa9c
#
_entry.id   4b84089a097fd1a6c838796d3d32fa9c
#
_cell.length_a   1.000
_cell.length_b   1.000
_cell.length_c   1.000
_cell.angle_alpha   90.00
_cell.angle_beta   90.00
_cell.angle_gamma   90.00
#
_symmetry.space_group_name_H-M   'P 1'
#
loop_
_entity.id
_entity.type
_entity.pdbx_description
1 polymer ?
#
loop_
_entity_poly.entity_id
_entity_poly.type
_entity_poly.pdbx_seq_one_letter_code
_entity_poly.pdbx_strand_id
1 'polypeptide(L)'
;MAGAWAEQIQCILAGGVENLVLALEEAEDDVEEGWRTLQEKNVSPKDIIVGLSASGTTPYVLETLRHCQENGIPTCSVVGNPDAPISKVSDYPCEIVCGPEYITGSTRMKCGTVQKCVCDMISTTVLIRLGRVEGNRMVNVRLINDKVVDRSVRMLMERNPSLTDYAFCEAKIKECGNVKKTEQHLFEIGVLTTLPEC
;
A
#
# COMPACT_ATOMS: atom_id res chain seq x y z
N MET A 1 5.29 -3.64 -7.33
CA MET A 1 4.19 -4.17 -6.50
C MET A 1 2.83 -4.07 -7.18
N ALA A 2 2.77 -3.60 -8.41
CA ALA A 2 1.52 -3.54 -9.16
C ALA A 2 1.05 -4.94 -9.56
N GLY A 3 -0.22 -5.24 -9.38
CA GLY A 3 -0.87 -6.41 -9.94
C GLY A 3 -1.61 -7.35 -8.98
N ALA A 4 -1.17 -7.51 -7.73
CA ALA A 4 -1.95 -8.24 -6.71
C ALA A 4 -2.64 -7.29 -5.72
N TRP A 5 -2.34 -5.99 -5.82
CA TRP A 5 -2.74 -4.94 -4.88
C TRP A 5 -3.66 -3.90 -5.49
N ALA A 6 -3.76 -3.83 -6.82
CA ALA A 6 -4.61 -2.88 -7.51
C ALA A 6 -6.09 -3.00 -7.12
N GLU A 7 -6.49 -4.17 -6.61
CA GLU A 7 -7.84 -4.43 -6.10
C GLU A 7 -7.96 -4.13 -4.59
N GLN A 8 -6.85 -4.19 -3.83
CA GLN A 8 -6.85 -4.04 -2.37
C GLN A 8 -6.42 -2.65 -1.91
N ILE A 9 -5.54 -1.97 -2.65
CA ILE A 9 -5.12 -0.60 -2.37
C ILE A 9 -5.37 0.21 -3.65
N GLN A 10 -6.28 1.15 -3.56
CA GLN A 10 -6.63 2.05 -4.66
C GLN A 10 -6.30 3.48 -4.25
N CYS A 11 -5.84 4.27 -5.20
CA CYS A 11 -5.64 5.69 -5.02
C CYS A 11 -6.73 6.44 -5.79
N ILE A 12 -7.31 7.43 -5.16
CA ILE A 12 -8.14 8.46 -5.79
C ILE A 12 -7.45 9.80 -5.60
N LEU A 13 -7.59 10.67 -6.56
CA LEU A 13 -6.95 11.98 -6.60
C LEU A 13 -7.98 13.01 -6.99
N ALA A 14 -8.02 14.14 -6.31
CA ALA A 14 -8.84 15.28 -6.69
C ALA A 14 -8.57 15.66 -8.15
N GLY A 15 -9.63 15.75 -8.96
CA GLY A 15 -9.53 15.97 -10.41
C GLY A 15 -9.04 14.76 -11.22
N GLY A 16 -8.97 13.56 -10.60
CA GLY A 16 -8.65 12.32 -11.31
C GLY A 16 -7.19 12.18 -11.75
N VAL A 17 -6.93 11.16 -12.58
CA VAL A 17 -5.55 10.80 -13.02
C VAL A 17 -4.92 11.89 -13.88
N GLU A 18 -5.71 12.68 -14.60
CA GLU A 18 -5.21 13.79 -15.42
C GLU A 18 -4.53 14.86 -14.58
N ASN A 19 -4.94 15.02 -13.33
CA ASN A 19 -4.34 15.97 -12.40
C ASN A 19 -2.90 15.61 -11.96
N LEU A 20 -2.46 14.39 -12.18
CA LEU A 20 -1.05 14.02 -11.99
C LEU A 20 -0.11 14.76 -12.94
N VAL A 21 -0.62 15.23 -14.07
CA VAL A 21 0.17 15.92 -15.10
C VAL A 21 -0.12 17.41 -15.14
N LEU A 22 -1.38 17.80 -14.99
CA LEU A 22 -1.85 19.18 -15.20
C LEU A 22 -1.91 20.04 -13.93
N ALA A 23 -1.83 19.41 -12.74
CA ALA A 23 -1.88 20.08 -11.44
C ALA A 23 -3.05 21.10 -11.33
N LEU A 24 -4.28 20.63 -11.54
CA LEU A 24 -5.49 21.44 -11.45
C LEU A 24 -5.84 21.64 -9.96
N GLU A 25 -5.31 22.70 -9.36
CA GLU A 25 -5.48 22.97 -7.93
C GLU A 25 -6.95 23.22 -7.56
N GLU A 26 -7.77 23.72 -8.49
CA GLU A 26 -9.21 23.95 -8.29
C GLU A 26 -9.99 22.66 -7.95
N ALA A 27 -9.49 21.49 -8.37
CA ALA A 27 -10.12 20.20 -8.06
C ALA A 27 -10.08 19.86 -6.55
N GLU A 28 -9.20 20.49 -5.79
CA GLU A 28 -9.13 20.32 -4.33
C GLU A 28 -10.31 20.94 -3.59
N ASP A 29 -11.05 21.84 -4.25
CA ASP A 29 -12.22 22.53 -3.68
C ASP A 29 -13.54 21.80 -3.95
N ASP A 30 -13.56 20.74 -4.80
CA ASP A 30 -14.75 19.92 -5.05
C ASP A 30 -15.05 19.01 -3.85
N VAL A 31 -16.03 19.39 -3.06
CA VAL A 31 -16.43 18.71 -1.83
C VAL A 31 -17.20 17.40 -2.07
N GLU A 32 -17.73 17.19 -3.26
CA GLU A 32 -18.59 16.05 -3.58
C GLU A 32 -17.86 14.94 -4.38
N GLU A 33 -16.84 15.30 -5.16
CA GLU A 33 -16.18 14.39 -6.10
C GLU A 33 -15.57 13.18 -5.37
N GLY A 34 -14.91 13.39 -4.24
CA GLY A 34 -14.26 12.33 -3.50
C GLY A 34 -15.24 11.27 -3.01
N TRP A 35 -16.35 11.70 -2.42
CA TRP A 35 -17.40 10.79 -1.96
C TRP A 35 -18.08 10.06 -3.13
N ARG A 36 -18.43 10.78 -4.20
CA ARG A 36 -18.99 10.17 -5.41
C ARG A 36 -18.08 9.09 -5.97
N THR A 37 -16.78 9.37 -6.08
CA THR A 37 -15.78 8.40 -6.57
C THR A 37 -15.70 7.16 -5.68
N LEU A 38 -15.80 7.29 -4.36
CA LEU A 38 -15.84 6.17 -3.43
C LEU A 38 -17.12 5.33 -3.61
N GLN A 39 -18.26 5.97 -3.80
CA GLN A 39 -19.52 5.28 -4.07
C GLN A 39 -19.46 4.47 -5.37
N GLU A 40 -18.92 5.03 -6.45
CA GLU A 40 -18.69 4.31 -7.72
C GLU A 40 -17.79 3.08 -7.56
N LYS A 41 -16.87 3.12 -6.60
CA LYS A 41 -16.00 1.99 -6.23
C LYS A 41 -16.65 1.01 -5.26
N ASN A 42 -17.91 1.23 -4.88
CA ASN A 42 -18.66 0.41 -3.93
C ASN A 42 -17.98 0.29 -2.55
N VAL A 43 -17.43 1.39 -2.04
CA VAL A 43 -16.83 1.44 -0.71
C VAL A 43 -17.83 0.99 0.36
N SER A 44 -17.34 0.32 1.40
CA SER A 44 -18.16 -0.27 2.45
C SER A 44 -17.46 -0.19 3.83
N PRO A 45 -18.15 -0.49 4.94
CA PRO A 45 -17.54 -0.58 6.27
C PRO A 45 -16.42 -1.64 6.41
N LYS A 46 -16.14 -2.43 5.39
CA LYS A 46 -15.01 -3.38 5.35
C LYS A 46 -13.73 -2.75 4.84
N ASP A 47 -13.83 -1.54 4.30
CA ASP A 47 -12.72 -0.76 3.75
C ASP A 47 -12.23 0.24 4.80
N ILE A 48 -11.04 0.81 4.59
CA ILE A 48 -10.52 1.94 5.33
C ILE A 48 -10.10 3.02 4.35
N ILE A 49 -10.52 4.24 4.61
CA ILE A 49 -10.16 5.39 3.78
C ILE A 49 -9.05 6.18 4.46
N VAL A 50 -7.95 6.40 3.71
CA VAL A 50 -6.80 7.20 4.17
C VAL A 50 -6.80 8.52 3.42
N GLY A 51 -7.19 9.59 4.10
CA GLY A 51 -7.15 10.94 3.59
C GLY A 51 -5.74 11.54 3.71
N LEU A 52 -5.17 11.97 2.60
CA LEU A 52 -3.86 12.60 2.53
C LEU A 52 -4.03 14.09 2.20
N SER A 53 -3.69 14.97 3.14
CA SER A 53 -3.64 16.40 2.91
C SER A 53 -2.47 17.00 3.67
N ALA A 54 -1.59 17.70 2.98
CA ALA A 54 -0.42 18.30 3.60
C ALA A 54 -0.80 19.40 4.61
N SER A 55 -1.72 20.28 4.24
CA SER A 55 -2.26 21.32 5.12
C SER A 55 -3.24 20.77 6.17
N GLY A 56 -3.98 19.72 5.79
CA GLY A 56 -5.08 19.18 6.56
C GLY A 56 -6.39 19.96 6.44
N THR A 57 -6.48 20.87 5.48
CA THR A 57 -7.64 21.74 5.24
C THR A 57 -8.32 21.54 3.90
N THR A 58 -7.77 20.70 3.02
CA THR A 58 -8.26 20.44 1.67
C THR A 58 -9.73 20.00 1.71
N PRO A 59 -10.66 20.76 1.11
CA PRO A 59 -12.10 20.50 1.19
C PRO A 59 -12.46 19.11 0.63
N TYR A 60 -11.91 18.74 -0.51
CA TYR A 60 -12.07 17.40 -1.11
C TYR A 60 -11.81 16.27 -0.09
N VAL A 61 -10.69 16.32 0.64
CA VAL A 61 -10.32 15.29 1.62
C VAL A 61 -11.19 15.35 2.86
N LEU A 62 -11.44 16.56 3.36
CA LEU A 62 -12.22 16.80 4.59
C LEU A 62 -13.64 16.25 4.45
N GLU A 63 -14.35 16.62 3.38
CA GLU A 63 -15.73 16.18 3.18
C GLU A 63 -15.81 14.70 2.82
N THR A 64 -14.84 14.18 2.05
CA THR A 64 -14.77 12.73 1.79
C THR A 64 -14.67 11.93 3.10
N LEU A 65 -13.79 12.32 4.03
CA LEU A 65 -13.65 11.64 5.31
C LEU A 65 -14.90 11.79 6.18
N ARG A 66 -15.56 12.96 6.16
CA ARG A 66 -16.81 13.18 6.88
C ARG A 66 -17.92 12.25 6.40
N HIS A 67 -18.11 12.15 5.08
CA HIS A 67 -19.07 11.20 4.50
C HIS A 67 -18.74 9.76 4.85
N CYS A 68 -17.46 9.38 4.88
CA CYS A 68 -17.07 8.05 5.32
C CYS A 68 -17.50 7.76 6.76
N GLN A 69 -17.25 8.67 7.69
CA GLN A 69 -17.69 8.52 9.08
C GLN A 69 -19.21 8.40 9.21
N GLU A 70 -19.97 9.25 8.52
CA GLU A 70 -21.44 9.21 8.51
C GLU A 70 -21.98 7.88 8.00
N ASN A 71 -21.22 7.16 7.15
CA ASN A 71 -21.58 5.86 6.59
C ASN A 71 -20.88 4.68 7.32
N GLY A 72 -20.24 4.93 8.47
CA GLY A 72 -19.60 3.90 9.29
C GLY A 72 -18.38 3.25 8.64
N ILE A 73 -17.72 3.96 7.71
CA ILE A 73 -16.50 3.51 7.04
C ILE A 73 -15.29 4.02 7.84
N PRO A 74 -14.40 3.14 8.33
CA PRO A 74 -13.20 3.55 9.07
C PRO A 74 -12.33 4.54 8.29
N THR A 75 -11.83 5.55 8.99
CA THR A 75 -11.05 6.64 8.40
C THR A 75 -9.70 6.83 9.07
N CYS A 76 -8.70 7.17 8.27
CA CYS A 76 -7.39 7.63 8.73
C CYS A 76 -7.04 8.94 8.00
N SER A 77 -6.36 9.85 8.68
CA SER A 77 -5.80 11.03 8.03
C SER A 77 -4.28 11.08 8.18
N VAL A 78 -3.60 11.58 7.16
CA VAL A 78 -2.15 11.86 7.20
C VAL A 78 -1.94 13.32 6.84
N VAL A 79 -1.42 14.09 7.79
CA VAL A 79 -1.33 15.56 7.70
C VAL A 79 -0.03 16.08 8.28
N GLY A 80 0.46 17.21 7.74
CA GLY A 80 1.71 17.85 8.15
C GLY A 80 1.58 18.87 9.29
N ASN A 81 0.37 19.18 9.74
CA ASN A 81 0.09 20.17 10.78
C ASN A 81 -0.66 19.56 11.96
N PRO A 82 -0.40 20.02 13.19
CA PRO A 82 -1.16 19.59 14.34
C PRO A 82 -2.58 20.18 14.34
N ASP A 83 -3.51 19.53 15.02
CA ASP A 83 -4.89 19.97 15.21
C ASP A 83 -5.65 20.29 13.92
N ALA A 84 -5.27 19.65 12.81
CA ALA A 84 -5.84 19.92 11.50
C ALA A 84 -7.33 19.53 11.41
N PRO A 85 -8.14 20.21 10.59
CA PRO A 85 -9.55 19.87 10.39
C PRO A 85 -9.78 18.41 10.03
N ILE A 86 -8.97 17.82 9.13
CA ILE A 86 -9.12 16.40 8.75
C ILE A 86 -8.81 15.44 9.90
N SER A 87 -7.97 15.82 10.86
CA SER A 87 -7.69 15.00 12.04
C SER A 87 -8.92 14.84 12.93
N LYS A 88 -9.80 15.85 12.98
CA LYS A 88 -11.01 15.87 13.81
C LYS A 88 -12.13 15.01 13.25
N VAL A 89 -12.06 14.70 11.96
CA VAL A 89 -13.02 13.84 11.23
C VAL A 89 -12.38 12.52 10.83
N SER A 90 -11.40 12.04 11.59
CA SER A 90 -10.73 10.77 11.35
C SER A 90 -10.69 9.91 12.60
N ASP A 91 -10.94 8.61 12.45
CA ASP A 91 -10.82 7.66 13.56
C ASP A 91 -9.36 7.44 13.97
N TYR A 92 -8.45 7.52 12.99
CA TYR A 92 -7.02 7.31 13.17
C TYR A 92 -6.22 8.49 12.59
N PRO A 93 -6.14 9.64 13.27
CA PRO A 93 -5.35 10.78 12.79
C PRO A 93 -3.86 10.52 12.93
N CYS A 94 -3.11 10.79 11.86
CA CYS A 94 -1.65 10.74 11.82
C CYS A 94 -1.10 12.13 11.51
N GLU A 95 -0.73 12.88 12.55
CA GLU A 95 -0.19 14.22 12.44
C GLU A 95 1.34 14.19 12.48
N ILE A 96 1.97 14.62 11.39
CA ILE A 96 3.41 14.53 11.23
C ILE A 96 4.00 15.92 11.08
N VAL A 97 4.35 16.51 12.20
CA VAL A 97 4.88 17.88 12.26
C VAL A 97 6.31 17.91 11.73
N CYS A 98 6.48 18.20 10.45
CA CYS A 98 7.78 18.28 9.79
C CYS A 98 8.41 19.69 9.82
N GLY A 99 7.76 20.64 10.48
CA GLY A 99 8.18 22.06 10.58
C GLY A 99 7.96 22.83 9.29
N PRO A 100 8.35 24.12 9.25
CA PRO A 100 8.08 24.99 8.11
C PRO A 100 8.80 24.50 6.86
N GLU A 101 8.13 24.66 5.72
CA GLU A 101 8.72 24.36 4.40
C GLU A 101 9.79 25.40 4.04
N TYR A 102 10.67 25.04 3.10
CA TYR A 102 11.69 25.95 2.57
C TYR A 102 11.05 27.18 1.89
N ILE A 103 9.95 26.94 1.15
CA ILE A 103 9.11 28.00 0.61
C ILE A 103 7.79 27.96 1.38
N THR A 104 7.47 29.02 2.09
CA THR A 104 6.25 29.13 2.92
C THR A 104 5.00 28.81 2.09
N GLY A 105 4.19 27.89 2.58
CA GLY A 105 2.95 27.45 1.93
C GLY A 105 3.13 26.38 0.85
N SER A 106 4.37 26.10 0.40
CA SER A 106 4.62 25.05 -0.60
C SER A 106 4.93 23.71 0.08
N THR A 107 3.91 22.91 0.33
CA THR A 107 3.97 21.67 1.12
C THR A 107 4.51 20.45 0.36
N ARG A 108 5.00 20.64 -0.87
CA ARG A 108 5.47 19.57 -1.76
C ARG A 108 6.81 18.95 -1.37
N MET A 109 7.61 19.58 -0.52
CA MET A 109 8.95 19.10 -0.17
C MET A 109 8.96 18.26 1.10
N LYS A 110 9.03 18.89 2.29
CA LYS A 110 9.10 18.15 3.56
C LYS A 110 7.84 17.32 3.78
N CYS A 111 6.68 17.94 3.69
CA CYS A 111 5.43 17.27 3.95
C CYS A 111 5.17 16.17 2.92
N GLY A 112 5.38 16.42 1.63
CA GLY A 112 5.27 15.39 0.59
C GLY A 112 6.21 14.20 0.82
N THR A 113 7.46 14.45 1.23
CA THR A 113 8.42 13.40 1.57
C THR A 113 7.94 12.56 2.75
N VAL A 114 7.46 13.21 3.80
CA VAL A 114 6.97 12.53 5.01
C VAL A 114 5.69 11.74 4.73
N GLN A 115 4.72 12.30 3.99
CA GLN A 115 3.53 11.57 3.57
C GLN A 115 3.88 10.32 2.76
N LYS A 116 4.83 10.42 1.84
CA LYS A 116 5.37 9.25 1.11
C LYS A 116 5.92 8.19 2.06
N CYS A 117 6.71 8.57 3.06
CA CYS A 117 7.23 7.64 4.06
C CYS A 117 6.12 6.94 4.83
N VAL A 118 5.07 7.66 5.22
CA VAL A 118 3.91 7.07 5.92
C VAL A 118 3.16 6.09 5.01
N CYS A 119 2.93 6.43 3.76
CA CYS A 119 2.31 5.51 2.80
C CYS A 119 3.13 4.22 2.62
N ASP A 120 4.46 4.34 2.56
CA ASP A 120 5.35 3.17 2.53
C ASP A 120 5.24 2.33 3.81
N MET A 121 5.19 2.97 4.98
CA MET A 121 5.04 2.28 6.26
C MET A 121 3.69 1.55 6.35
N ILE A 122 2.60 2.19 5.97
CA ILE A 122 1.26 1.59 5.95
C ILE A 122 1.26 0.37 5.01
N SER A 123 1.64 0.55 3.75
CA SER A 123 1.62 -0.51 2.76
C SER A 123 2.54 -1.68 3.13
N THR A 124 3.74 -1.41 3.61
CA THR A 124 4.69 -2.44 4.05
C THR A 124 4.15 -3.20 5.26
N THR A 125 3.62 -2.48 6.27
CA THR A 125 3.08 -3.12 7.47
C THR A 125 1.88 -4.01 7.16
N VAL A 126 0.97 -3.54 6.30
CA VAL A 126 -0.18 -4.34 5.84
C VAL A 126 0.31 -5.63 5.16
N LEU A 127 1.34 -5.56 4.30
CA LEU A 127 1.90 -6.73 3.62
C LEU A 127 2.54 -7.73 4.58
N ILE A 128 3.25 -7.23 5.60
CA ILE A 128 3.83 -8.07 6.66
C ILE A 128 2.69 -8.77 7.42
N ARG A 129 1.68 -8.03 7.85
CA ARG A 129 0.53 -8.58 8.60
C ARG A 129 -0.29 -9.59 7.81
N LEU A 130 -0.31 -9.48 6.50
CA LEU A 130 -0.94 -10.45 5.59
C LEU A 130 -0.05 -11.68 5.29
N GLY A 131 1.09 -11.84 5.97
CA GLY A 131 1.97 -13.01 5.82
C GLY A 131 2.65 -13.07 4.45
N ARG A 132 2.87 -11.90 3.81
CA ARG A 132 3.58 -11.82 2.53
C ARG A 132 5.09 -11.71 2.67
N VAL A 133 5.54 -11.42 3.87
CA VAL A 133 6.95 -11.24 4.22
C VAL A 133 7.27 -12.18 5.38
N GLU A 134 8.39 -12.88 5.29
CA GLU A 134 8.96 -13.71 6.34
C GLU A 134 10.40 -13.24 6.59
N GLY A 135 10.72 -12.89 7.84
CA GLY A 135 11.94 -12.16 8.17
C GLY A 135 11.99 -10.83 7.40
N ASN A 136 12.99 -10.64 6.54
CA ASN A 136 13.13 -9.48 5.65
C ASN A 136 12.87 -9.80 4.17
N ARG A 137 12.21 -10.94 3.86
CA ARG A 137 12.05 -11.46 2.51
C ARG A 137 10.59 -11.54 2.09
N MET A 138 10.31 -11.09 0.88
CA MET A 138 8.99 -11.23 0.25
C MET A 138 8.84 -12.66 -0.31
N VAL A 139 8.22 -13.55 0.47
CA VAL A 139 7.99 -14.96 0.07
C VAL A 139 6.78 -15.16 -0.82
N ASN A 140 5.90 -14.16 -0.90
CA ASN A 140 4.67 -14.19 -1.70
C ASN A 140 4.65 -13.03 -2.70
N VAL A 141 5.62 -13.02 -3.62
CA VAL A 141 5.75 -12.03 -4.69
C VAL A 141 5.24 -12.60 -6.01
N ARG A 142 4.57 -11.78 -6.81
CA ARG A 142 4.16 -12.16 -8.17
C ARG A 142 5.36 -12.14 -9.11
N LEU A 143 5.50 -13.19 -9.93
CA LEU A 143 6.59 -13.33 -10.90
C LEU A 143 6.34 -12.46 -12.13
N ILE A 144 6.76 -11.20 -12.08
CA ILE A 144 6.48 -10.20 -13.12
C ILE A 144 7.60 -10.04 -14.17
N ASN A 145 8.80 -10.51 -13.87
CA ASN A 145 9.96 -10.47 -14.77
C ASN A 145 11.04 -11.46 -14.31
N ASP A 146 12.06 -11.67 -15.16
CA ASP A 146 13.13 -12.64 -14.91
C ASP A 146 13.95 -12.32 -13.66
N LYS A 147 14.18 -11.04 -13.34
CA LYS A 147 14.87 -10.63 -12.11
C LYS A 147 14.13 -11.08 -10.85
N VAL A 148 12.80 -11.02 -10.87
CA VAL A 148 11.97 -11.49 -9.74
C VAL A 148 11.96 -13.00 -9.67
N VAL A 149 11.94 -13.69 -10.82
CA VAL A 149 12.06 -15.16 -10.89
C VAL A 149 13.40 -15.60 -10.30
N ASP A 150 14.53 -15.07 -10.78
CA ASP A 150 15.87 -15.42 -10.27
C ASP A 150 15.97 -15.20 -8.76
N ARG A 151 15.50 -14.05 -8.26
CA ARG A 151 15.48 -13.77 -6.82
C ARG A 151 14.63 -14.76 -6.05
N SER A 152 13.49 -15.18 -6.58
CA SER A 152 12.62 -16.17 -5.94
C SER A 152 13.26 -17.55 -5.90
N VAL A 153 13.97 -17.95 -6.97
CA VAL A 153 14.72 -19.21 -7.03
C VAL A 153 15.84 -19.22 -5.98
N ARG A 154 16.66 -18.17 -5.95
CA ARG A 154 17.75 -18.04 -4.93
C ARG A 154 17.19 -18.08 -3.52
N MET A 155 16.09 -17.38 -3.27
CA MET A 155 15.42 -17.41 -1.96
C MET A 155 14.91 -18.82 -1.60
N LEU A 156 14.30 -19.54 -2.54
CA LEU A 156 13.86 -20.91 -2.32
C LEU A 156 15.03 -21.83 -1.94
N MET A 157 16.14 -21.78 -2.69
CA MET A 157 17.33 -22.58 -2.44
C MET A 157 18.03 -22.21 -1.12
N GLU A 158 18.09 -20.92 -0.80
CA GLU A 158 18.71 -20.45 0.46
C GLU A 158 17.92 -20.87 1.70
N ARG A 159 16.58 -20.87 1.60
CA ARG A 159 15.68 -21.35 2.67
C ARG A 159 15.65 -22.88 2.79
N ASN A 160 15.99 -23.58 1.72
CA ASN A 160 15.96 -25.04 1.62
C ASN A 160 17.30 -25.55 1.07
N PRO A 161 18.36 -25.69 1.91
CA PRO A 161 19.70 -26.05 1.44
C PRO A 161 19.80 -27.41 0.73
N SER A 162 18.82 -28.29 0.86
CA SER A 162 18.72 -29.57 0.11
C SER A 162 18.40 -29.35 -1.38
N LEU A 163 17.86 -28.20 -1.77
CA LEU A 163 17.57 -27.86 -3.15
C LEU A 163 18.80 -27.22 -3.80
N THR A 164 19.56 -28.01 -4.57
CA THR A 164 20.82 -27.59 -5.21
C THR A 164 20.71 -27.35 -6.71
N ASP A 165 19.64 -27.87 -7.35
CA ASP A 165 19.42 -27.70 -8.78
C ASP A 165 18.59 -26.45 -9.07
N TYR A 166 19.27 -25.44 -9.63
CA TYR A 166 18.66 -24.15 -9.99
C TYR A 166 17.55 -24.30 -11.04
N ALA A 167 17.77 -25.12 -12.08
CA ALA A 167 16.81 -25.31 -13.17
C ALA A 167 15.51 -25.97 -12.67
N PHE A 168 15.64 -26.96 -11.79
CA PHE A 168 14.51 -27.57 -11.11
C PHE A 168 13.73 -26.55 -10.27
N CYS A 169 14.44 -25.76 -9.44
CA CYS A 169 13.82 -24.73 -8.61
C CYS A 169 13.12 -23.66 -9.44
N GLU A 170 13.74 -23.25 -10.56
CA GLU A 170 13.15 -22.27 -11.47
C GLU A 170 11.84 -22.79 -12.10
N ALA A 171 11.83 -24.03 -12.57
CA ALA A 171 10.64 -24.66 -13.13
C ALA A 171 9.51 -24.70 -12.08
N LYS A 172 9.83 -25.10 -10.84
CA LYS A 172 8.85 -25.19 -9.75
C LYS A 172 8.34 -23.81 -9.30
N ILE A 173 9.18 -22.80 -9.24
CA ILE A 173 8.76 -21.42 -8.94
C ILE A 173 7.80 -20.89 -10.01
N LYS A 174 8.08 -21.15 -11.28
CA LYS A 174 7.20 -20.74 -12.39
C LYS A 174 5.86 -21.48 -12.36
N GLU A 175 5.86 -22.77 -12.01
CA GLU A 175 4.68 -23.61 -11.86
C GLU A 175 3.79 -23.13 -10.71
N CYS A 176 4.35 -22.91 -9.51
CA CYS A 176 3.60 -22.60 -8.29
C CYS A 176 3.32 -21.11 -8.12
N GLY A 177 4.08 -20.22 -8.79
CA GLY A 177 3.86 -18.79 -8.86
C GLY A 177 4.50 -17.94 -7.75
N ASN A 178 5.01 -18.54 -6.66
CA ASN A 178 5.79 -17.84 -5.62
C ASN A 178 6.50 -18.84 -4.69
N VAL A 179 7.45 -18.32 -3.88
CA VAL A 179 8.30 -19.15 -2.98
C VAL A 179 7.45 -19.98 -2.01
N LYS A 180 6.53 -19.34 -1.30
CA LYS A 180 5.72 -20.01 -0.26
C LYS A 180 4.87 -21.15 -0.81
N LYS A 181 4.20 -20.96 -1.94
CA LYS A 181 3.45 -22.02 -2.61
C LYS A 181 4.36 -23.13 -3.12
N THR A 182 5.56 -22.79 -3.58
CA THR A 182 6.54 -23.78 -4.05
C THR A 182 7.04 -24.63 -2.89
N GLU A 183 7.37 -24.03 -1.74
CA GLU A 183 7.76 -24.78 -0.54
C GLU A 183 6.66 -25.76 -0.11
N GLN A 184 5.43 -25.27 -0.04
CA GLN A 184 4.28 -26.10 0.31
C GLN A 184 4.11 -27.28 -0.67
N HIS A 185 4.15 -27.02 -1.97
CA HIS A 185 4.04 -28.06 -3.00
C HIS A 185 5.17 -29.09 -2.92
N LEU A 186 6.42 -28.65 -2.76
CA LEU A 186 7.58 -29.53 -2.64
C LEU A 186 7.52 -30.37 -1.37
N PHE A 187 6.95 -29.87 -0.30
CA PHE A 187 6.68 -30.64 0.91
C PHE A 187 5.59 -31.69 0.69
N GLU A 188 4.48 -31.33 0.05
CA GLU A 188 3.38 -32.26 -0.25
C GLU A 188 3.80 -33.44 -1.15
N ILE A 189 4.70 -33.22 -2.09
CA ILE A 189 5.23 -34.28 -2.98
C ILE A 189 6.46 -35.01 -2.41
N GLY A 190 6.85 -34.72 -1.15
CA GLY A 190 7.94 -35.40 -0.44
C GLY A 190 9.35 -35.05 -0.88
N VAL A 191 9.55 -33.96 -1.62
CA VAL A 191 10.89 -33.42 -1.99
C VAL A 191 11.50 -32.68 -0.82
N LEU A 192 10.68 -31.93 -0.06
CA LEU A 192 11.08 -31.33 1.22
C LEU A 192 10.53 -32.17 2.38
N THR A 193 11.35 -32.37 3.40
CA THR A 193 10.96 -33.12 4.61
C THR A 193 10.42 -32.21 5.72
N THR A 194 10.72 -30.91 5.65
CA THR A 194 10.26 -29.89 6.58
C THR A 194 9.94 -28.61 5.82
N LEU A 195 9.02 -27.82 6.35
CA LEU A 195 8.82 -26.45 5.88
C LEU A 195 9.69 -25.50 6.72
N PRO A 196 10.28 -24.45 6.10
CA PRO A 196 11.01 -23.43 6.87
C PRO A 196 10.12 -22.79 7.92
N GLU A 197 10.69 -22.54 9.10
CA GLU A 197 10.00 -21.80 10.16
C GLU A 197 9.70 -20.34 9.73
N CYS A 198 8.54 -19.83 10.13
CA CYS A 198 8.09 -18.48 9.83
C CYS A 198 8.87 -17.41 10.61
#